data_54413594d947224ec74818013f9b3829
#
_entry.id   54413594d947224ec74818013f9b3829
#
_cell.length_a   1.000
_cell.length_b   1.000
_cell.length_c   1.000
_cell.angle_alpha   90.00
_cell.angle_beta   90.00
_cell.angle_gamma   90.00
#
_symmetry.space_group_name_H-M   'P 1'
#
loop_
_entity.id
_entity.type
_entity.pdbx_description
1 polymer ?
#
loop_
_entity_poly.entity_id
_entity_poly.type
_entity_poly.pdbx_seq_one_letter_code
_entity_poly.pdbx_strand_id
1 'polypeptide(L)'
;KLNKRTFNKFSVLYRTNAQSRALEESFIRQGIPYNIVGSVRFYERKEVKNVLAYLRLIVNLKDTISLRRIINFPARGIGAKTIDKCVQQSEKDKIEFIEVLKNPDKMDIRGKQSDALHKFYNVIIKYHELRKKLSASELARSLVEEIGILSHFKESKEPDAKDRFDNVAELLTSIEEFSARNPKAELSTFLEDVSLQTDIDNWNDSENRVTLMTIHSSKGLEFPVVFISGLDEGLFPLFNTLDDKNELEEERRLFYVALTRAEEKVYLLYA
;
A
#
# COMPACT_ATOMS: atom_id res chain seq x y z
N LYS A 1 11.48 34.57 3.39
CA LYS A 1 12.53 34.12 2.43
C LYS A 1 12.17 32.79 1.75
N LEU A 2 11.39 31.89 2.40
CA LEU A 2 10.95 30.61 1.80
C LEU A 2 9.99 30.81 0.63
N ASN A 3 9.09 31.79 0.67
CA ASN A 3 8.03 32.04 -0.33
C ASN A 3 8.51 32.44 -1.72
N LYS A 4 9.84 32.57 -1.95
CA LYS A 4 10.42 32.92 -3.27
C LYS A 4 11.19 31.76 -3.91
N ARG A 5 11.18 30.55 -3.30
CA ARG A 5 11.90 29.40 -3.82
C ARG A 5 10.97 28.51 -4.64
N THR A 6 11.50 27.89 -5.67
CA THR A 6 10.83 26.85 -6.45
C THR A 6 10.79 25.53 -5.66
N PHE A 7 9.80 24.67 -5.92
CA PHE A 7 9.60 23.42 -5.20
C PHE A 7 10.78 22.45 -5.26
N ASN A 8 11.53 22.45 -6.35
CA ASN A 8 12.72 21.60 -6.53
C ASN A 8 13.90 21.94 -5.60
N LYS A 9 13.79 23.00 -4.79
CA LYS A 9 14.76 23.38 -3.75
C LYS A 9 14.47 22.73 -2.40
N PHE A 10 13.38 21.96 -2.30
CA PHE A 10 12.91 21.35 -1.07
C PHE A 10 12.95 19.83 -1.17
N SER A 11 13.39 19.18 -0.10
CA SER A 11 13.25 17.74 0.09
C SER A 11 12.61 17.46 1.45
N VAL A 12 11.80 16.39 1.50
CA VAL A 12 11.26 15.82 2.74
C VAL A 12 11.84 14.43 2.91
N LEU A 13 12.55 14.22 4.02
CA LEU A 13 13.16 12.97 4.39
C LEU A 13 12.35 12.28 5.48
N TYR A 14 12.17 10.99 5.36
CA TYR A 14 11.46 10.14 6.33
C TYR A 14 12.21 8.82 6.55
N ARG A 15 11.92 8.13 7.65
CA ARG A 15 12.65 6.92 8.05
C ARG A 15 12.22 5.68 7.27
N THR A 16 10.93 5.46 7.07
CA THR A 16 10.38 4.27 6.40
C THR A 16 9.49 4.66 5.22
N ASN A 17 9.40 3.78 4.24
CA ASN A 17 8.55 3.98 3.08
C ASN A 17 7.06 4.19 3.46
N ALA A 18 6.56 3.52 4.50
CA ALA A 18 5.17 3.66 4.94
C ALA A 18 4.80 5.12 5.29
N GLN A 19 5.71 5.89 5.89
CA GLN A 19 5.49 7.29 6.25
C GLN A 19 5.20 8.20 5.04
N SER A 20 5.54 7.77 3.80
CA SER A 20 5.28 8.62 2.62
C SER A 20 3.80 8.85 2.36
N ARG A 21 2.90 7.91 2.74
CA ARG A 21 1.46 8.00 2.47
C ARG A 21 0.85 9.33 2.94
N ALA A 22 1.01 9.64 4.22
CA ALA A 22 0.42 10.85 4.80
C ALA A 22 0.95 12.13 4.14
N LEU A 23 2.23 12.13 3.75
CA LEU A 23 2.86 13.23 3.02
C LEU A 23 2.29 13.33 1.59
N GLU A 24 2.23 12.22 0.87
CA GLU A 24 1.69 12.14 -0.49
C GLU A 24 0.24 12.65 -0.54
N GLU A 25 -0.64 12.12 0.31
CA GLU A 25 -2.03 12.57 0.41
C GLU A 25 -2.16 14.06 0.76
N SER A 26 -1.30 14.56 1.66
CA SER A 26 -1.29 15.98 2.02
C SER A 26 -0.85 16.86 0.85
N PHE A 27 0.17 16.44 0.10
CA PHE A 27 0.68 17.17 -1.05
C PHE A 27 -0.34 17.20 -2.19
N ILE A 28 -1.00 16.08 -2.47
CA ILE A 28 -2.10 16.02 -3.44
C ILE A 28 -3.21 16.98 -3.04
N ARG A 29 -3.64 16.93 -1.79
CA ARG A 29 -4.73 17.78 -1.26
C ARG A 29 -4.41 19.27 -1.34
N GLN A 30 -3.14 19.63 -1.17
CA GLN A 30 -2.66 21.02 -1.25
C GLN A 30 -2.24 21.45 -2.67
N GLY A 31 -2.32 20.55 -3.65
CA GLY A 31 -1.88 20.82 -5.02
C GLY A 31 -0.37 21.06 -5.13
N ILE A 32 0.44 20.52 -4.21
CA ILE A 32 1.90 20.66 -4.22
C ILE A 32 2.50 19.52 -5.06
N PRO A 33 3.18 19.82 -6.19
CA PRO A 33 3.80 18.79 -7.01
C PRO A 33 4.98 18.17 -6.28
N TYR A 34 5.08 16.85 -6.34
CA TYR A 34 6.15 16.09 -5.70
C TYR A 34 6.63 14.92 -6.59
N ASN A 35 7.82 14.41 -6.28
CA ASN A 35 8.32 13.14 -6.80
C ASN A 35 8.89 12.29 -5.66
N ILE A 36 8.87 10.96 -5.83
CA ILE A 36 9.47 10.03 -4.89
C ILE A 36 10.74 9.47 -5.49
N VAL A 37 11.83 9.49 -4.71
CA VAL A 37 13.12 8.93 -5.11
C VAL A 37 13.41 7.65 -4.32
N GLY A 38 13.82 6.60 -5.05
CA GLY A 38 14.17 5.31 -4.45
C GLY A 38 12.99 4.39 -4.11
N SER A 39 11.76 4.81 -4.42
CA SER A 39 10.54 4.03 -4.22
C SER A 39 9.46 4.43 -5.23
N VAL A 40 8.34 3.70 -5.24
CA VAL A 40 7.12 4.06 -5.96
C VAL A 40 6.10 4.68 -5.01
N ARG A 41 5.13 5.42 -5.56
CA ARG A 41 4.02 6.02 -4.81
C ARG A 41 3.28 4.99 -3.97
N PHE A 42 2.75 5.40 -2.83
CA PHE A 42 2.17 4.49 -1.85
C PHE A 42 1.10 3.57 -2.45
N TYR A 43 0.10 4.12 -3.12
CA TYR A 43 -0.99 3.33 -3.73
C TYR A 43 -0.56 2.53 -4.97
N GLU A 44 0.64 2.74 -5.48
CA GLU A 44 1.22 1.96 -6.58
C GLU A 44 2.05 0.76 -6.13
N ARG A 45 2.39 0.65 -4.85
CA ARG A 45 3.16 -0.47 -4.29
C ARG A 45 2.43 -1.79 -4.48
N LYS A 46 3.19 -2.82 -4.79
CA LYS A 46 2.65 -4.15 -5.17
C LYS A 46 1.71 -4.73 -4.10
N GLU A 47 2.13 -4.71 -2.84
CA GLU A 47 1.37 -5.20 -1.69
C GLU A 47 0.11 -4.37 -1.45
N VAL A 48 0.18 -3.05 -1.56
CA VAL A 48 -0.95 -2.13 -1.45
C VAL A 48 -1.96 -2.40 -2.57
N LYS A 49 -1.50 -2.47 -3.82
CA LYS A 49 -2.35 -2.84 -4.98
C LYS A 49 -3.01 -4.22 -4.81
N ASN A 50 -2.34 -5.17 -4.15
CA ASN A 50 -2.92 -6.48 -3.90
C ASN A 50 -4.08 -6.40 -2.90
N VAL A 51 -3.93 -5.68 -1.80
CA VAL A 51 -5.03 -5.48 -0.83
C VAL A 51 -6.17 -4.69 -1.48
N LEU A 52 -5.88 -3.60 -2.19
CA LEU A 52 -6.89 -2.83 -2.92
C LEU A 52 -7.64 -3.69 -3.95
N ALA A 53 -6.96 -4.62 -4.63
CA ALA A 53 -7.61 -5.53 -5.58
C ALA A 53 -8.59 -6.49 -4.87
N TYR A 54 -8.27 -6.96 -3.65
CA TYR A 54 -9.23 -7.69 -2.83
C TYR A 54 -10.47 -6.85 -2.51
N LEU A 55 -10.25 -5.63 -2.03
CA LEU A 55 -11.33 -4.72 -1.67
C LEU A 55 -12.20 -4.35 -2.89
N ARG A 56 -11.59 -4.10 -4.04
CA ARG A 56 -12.30 -3.84 -5.32
C ARG A 56 -13.15 -5.04 -5.74
N LEU A 57 -12.60 -6.25 -5.68
CA LEU A 57 -13.32 -7.46 -6.03
C LEU A 57 -14.51 -7.70 -5.09
N ILE A 58 -14.37 -7.42 -3.79
CA ILE A 58 -15.46 -7.52 -2.82
C ILE A 58 -16.57 -6.52 -3.13
N VAL A 59 -16.24 -5.32 -3.56
CA VAL A 59 -17.24 -4.31 -3.97
C VAL A 59 -17.90 -4.72 -5.30
N ASN A 60 -17.09 -5.14 -6.28
CA ASN A 60 -17.55 -5.50 -7.62
C ASN A 60 -17.03 -6.88 -8.03
N LEU A 61 -17.85 -7.91 -7.91
CA LEU A 61 -17.51 -9.30 -8.27
C LEU A 61 -17.20 -9.49 -9.77
N LYS A 62 -17.51 -8.50 -10.63
CA LYS A 62 -17.21 -8.50 -12.07
C LYS A 62 -15.81 -7.99 -12.40
N ASP A 63 -15.06 -7.48 -11.41
CA ASP A 63 -13.69 -6.99 -11.62
C ASP A 63 -12.70 -8.14 -11.87
N THR A 64 -12.60 -8.53 -13.14
CA THR A 64 -11.71 -9.61 -13.60
C THR A 64 -10.24 -9.24 -13.47
N ILE A 65 -9.88 -7.96 -13.52
CA ILE A 65 -8.50 -7.49 -13.38
C ILE A 65 -8.04 -7.72 -11.94
N SER A 66 -8.82 -7.26 -10.97
CA SER A 66 -8.55 -7.49 -9.55
C SER A 66 -8.54 -8.97 -9.22
N LEU A 67 -9.50 -9.77 -9.73
CA LEU A 67 -9.55 -11.20 -9.51
C LEU A 67 -8.30 -11.91 -10.00
N ARG A 68 -7.87 -11.68 -11.24
CA ARG A 68 -6.64 -12.25 -11.80
C ARG A 68 -5.40 -11.88 -11.00
N ARG A 69 -5.35 -10.68 -10.46
CA ARG A 69 -4.23 -10.20 -9.66
C ARG A 69 -4.09 -10.96 -8.35
N ILE A 70 -5.19 -11.30 -7.68
CA ILE A 70 -5.19 -11.81 -6.30
C ILE A 70 -5.51 -13.29 -6.17
N ILE A 71 -5.99 -13.97 -7.20
CA ILE A 71 -6.42 -15.37 -7.14
C ILE A 71 -5.34 -16.30 -6.58
N ASN A 72 -4.06 -15.98 -6.83
CA ASN A 72 -2.90 -16.71 -6.28
C ASN A 72 -2.04 -15.86 -5.34
N PHE A 73 -2.60 -14.84 -4.71
CA PHE A 73 -1.90 -14.03 -3.69
C PHE A 73 -2.74 -13.93 -2.39
N PRO A 74 -2.18 -14.29 -1.22
CA PRO A 74 -0.93 -15.03 -1.01
C PRO A 74 -0.90 -16.36 -1.77
N ALA A 75 0.27 -16.96 -1.97
CA ALA A 75 0.44 -18.14 -2.82
C ALA A 75 -0.47 -19.31 -2.41
N ARG A 76 -1.30 -19.80 -3.36
CA ARG A 76 -2.28 -20.88 -3.17
C ARG A 76 -2.05 -22.09 -4.07
N GLY A 77 -0.95 -22.07 -4.84
CA GLY A 77 -0.69 -23.13 -5.83
C GLY A 77 -1.56 -23.03 -7.09
N ILE A 78 -2.23 -21.88 -7.32
CA ILE A 78 -3.03 -21.63 -8.51
C ILE A 78 -2.13 -21.02 -9.59
N GLY A 79 -1.68 -21.86 -10.53
CA GLY A 79 -0.79 -21.43 -11.62
C GLY A 79 -1.52 -20.76 -12.79
N ALA A 80 -0.75 -20.16 -13.71
CA ALA A 80 -1.28 -19.47 -14.89
C ALA A 80 -2.20 -20.38 -15.73
N LYS A 81 -1.81 -21.63 -15.97
CA LYS A 81 -2.64 -22.62 -16.72
C LYS A 81 -4.02 -22.84 -16.09
N THR A 82 -4.10 -22.83 -14.75
CA THR A 82 -5.39 -22.98 -14.04
C THR A 82 -6.24 -21.73 -14.21
N ILE A 83 -5.62 -20.56 -14.15
CA ILE A 83 -6.30 -19.29 -14.38
C ILE A 83 -6.84 -19.21 -15.81
N ASP A 84 -6.04 -19.59 -16.79
CA ASP A 84 -6.46 -19.61 -18.21
C ASP A 84 -7.67 -20.56 -18.45
N LYS A 85 -7.68 -21.74 -17.83
CA LYS A 85 -8.83 -22.64 -17.86
C LYS A 85 -10.09 -21.98 -17.31
N CYS A 86 -9.97 -21.28 -16.17
CA CYS A 86 -11.10 -20.57 -15.56
C CYS A 86 -11.63 -19.45 -16.48
N VAL A 87 -10.73 -18.72 -17.15
CA VAL A 87 -11.11 -17.67 -18.10
C VAL A 87 -11.84 -18.27 -19.30
N GLN A 88 -11.28 -19.29 -19.92
CA GLN A 88 -11.90 -19.97 -21.05
C GLN A 88 -13.28 -20.51 -20.70
N GLN A 89 -13.45 -21.06 -19.50
CA GLN A 89 -14.74 -21.58 -19.04
C GLN A 89 -15.75 -20.45 -18.83
N SER A 90 -15.31 -19.29 -18.27
CA SER A 90 -16.14 -18.10 -18.11
C SER A 90 -16.67 -17.59 -19.45
N GLU A 91 -15.79 -17.52 -20.44
CA GLU A 91 -16.15 -17.11 -21.81
C GLU A 91 -17.11 -18.10 -22.50
N LYS A 92 -16.83 -19.41 -22.35
CA LYS A 92 -17.63 -20.49 -22.93
C LYS A 92 -19.05 -20.52 -22.36
N ASP A 93 -19.17 -20.44 -21.04
CA ASP A 93 -20.47 -20.53 -20.32
C ASP A 93 -21.17 -19.17 -20.24
N LYS A 94 -20.51 -18.07 -20.67
CA LYS A 94 -20.99 -16.68 -20.56
C LYS A 94 -21.42 -16.30 -19.14
N ILE A 95 -20.66 -16.72 -18.16
CA ILE A 95 -20.85 -16.40 -16.75
C ILE A 95 -19.68 -15.59 -16.21
N GLU A 96 -19.89 -14.90 -15.09
CA GLU A 96 -18.84 -14.10 -14.46
C GLU A 96 -17.67 -14.97 -14.01
N PHE A 97 -16.44 -14.46 -14.13
CA PHE A 97 -15.23 -15.22 -13.82
C PHE A 97 -15.24 -15.78 -12.38
N ILE A 98 -15.75 -15.01 -11.41
CA ILE A 98 -15.85 -15.45 -10.02
C ILE A 98 -16.77 -16.69 -9.88
N GLU A 99 -17.85 -16.77 -10.65
CA GLU A 99 -18.81 -17.88 -10.58
C GLU A 99 -18.23 -19.21 -11.11
N VAL A 100 -17.24 -19.15 -12.01
CA VAL A 100 -16.54 -20.33 -12.49
C VAL A 100 -15.80 -21.03 -11.35
N LEU A 101 -15.28 -20.25 -10.38
CA LEU A 101 -14.52 -20.78 -9.24
C LEU A 101 -15.37 -21.62 -8.28
N LYS A 102 -16.68 -21.52 -8.38
CA LYS A 102 -17.64 -22.32 -7.61
C LYS A 102 -17.65 -23.79 -7.99
N ASN A 103 -17.30 -24.12 -9.24
CA ASN A 103 -17.36 -25.50 -9.75
C ASN A 103 -16.09 -25.85 -10.56
N PRO A 104 -14.91 -25.97 -9.90
CA PRO A 104 -13.65 -26.24 -10.59
C PRO A 104 -13.63 -27.56 -11.35
N ASP A 105 -14.42 -28.54 -10.92
CA ASP A 105 -14.53 -29.88 -11.55
C ASP A 105 -14.99 -29.80 -13.02
N LYS A 106 -15.78 -28.80 -13.38
CA LYS A 106 -16.19 -28.56 -14.77
C LYS A 106 -15.02 -28.26 -15.72
N MET A 107 -13.89 -27.83 -15.17
CA MET A 107 -12.65 -27.51 -15.87
C MET A 107 -11.59 -28.59 -15.71
N ASP A 108 -11.95 -29.76 -15.17
CA ASP A 108 -11.04 -30.83 -14.79
C ASP A 108 -9.89 -30.34 -13.87
N ILE A 109 -10.24 -29.44 -12.93
CA ILE A 109 -9.35 -28.97 -11.85
C ILE A 109 -9.74 -29.74 -10.60
N ARG A 110 -8.80 -30.54 -10.05
CA ARG A 110 -9.04 -31.45 -8.92
C ARG A 110 -8.02 -31.28 -7.81
N GLY A 111 -8.31 -31.87 -6.64
CA GLY A 111 -7.42 -31.92 -5.49
C GLY A 111 -7.09 -30.52 -4.94
N LYS A 112 -5.87 -30.31 -4.52
CA LYS A 112 -5.44 -29.08 -3.83
C LYS A 112 -5.78 -27.78 -4.57
N GLN A 113 -5.77 -27.80 -5.91
CA GLN A 113 -6.11 -26.60 -6.68
C GLN A 113 -7.60 -26.31 -6.67
N SER A 114 -8.44 -27.36 -6.76
CA SER A 114 -9.89 -27.23 -6.59
C SER A 114 -10.24 -26.67 -5.20
N ASP A 115 -9.65 -27.23 -4.14
CA ASP A 115 -9.86 -26.77 -2.78
C ASP A 115 -9.44 -25.29 -2.60
N ALA A 116 -8.32 -24.91 -3.22
CA ALA A 116 -7.82 -23.53 -3.16
C ALA A 116 -8.77 -22.53 -3.86
N LEU A 117 -9.32 -22.92 -5.02
CA LEU A 117 -10.30 -22.10 -5.74
C LEU A 117 -11.60 -21.97 -4.95
N HIS A 118 -12.11 -23.07 -4.37
CA HIS A 118 -13.29 -23.04 -3.51
C HIS A 118 -13.09 -22.17 -2.26
N LYS A 119 -11.95 -22.31 -1.57
CA LYS A 119 -11.64 -21.48 -0.40
C LYS A 119 -11.58 -19.99 -0.79
N PHE A 120 -10.92 -19.69 -1.90
CA PHE A 120 -10.84 -18.31 -2.38
C PHE A 120 -12.25 -17.76 -2.72
N TYR A 121 -13.06 -18.50 -3.48
CA TYR A 121 -14.44 -18.14 -3.78
C TYR A 121 -15.25 -17.84 -2.51
N ASN A 122 -15.23 -18.76 -1.56
CA ASN A 122 -16.00 -18.63 -0.33
C ASN A 122 -15.60 -17.40 0.49
N VAL A 123 -14.30 -17.09 0.57
CA VAL A 123 -13.81 -15.87 1.24
C VAL A 123 -14.33 -14.62 0.54
N ILE A 124 -14.23 -14.55 -0.79
CA ILE A 124 -14.70 -13.37 -1.53
C ILE A 124 -16.20 -13.17 -1.35
N ILE A 125 -17.02 -14.21 -1.49
CA ILE A 125 -18.48 -14.12 -1.32
C ILE A 125 -18.85 -13.75 0.11
N LYS A 126 -18.19 -14.36 1.12
CA LYS A 126 -18.39 -13.99 2.53
C LYS A 126 -18.20 -12.49 2.77
N TYR A 127 -17.09 -11.94 2.30
CA TYR A 127 -16.81 -10.51 2.51
C TYR A 127 -17.65 -9.60 1.62
N HIS A 128 -18.05 -10.06 0.44
CA HIS A 128 -19.04 -9.35 -0.38
C HIS A 128 -20.37 -9.16 0.37
N GLU A 129 -20.85 -10.17 1.11
CA GLU A 129 -22.05 -10.06 1.92
C GLU A 129 -21.83 -9.22 3.19
N LEU A 130 -20.66 -9.38 3.84
CA LEU A 130 -20.33 -8.66 5.07
C LEU A 130 -20.18 -7.14 4.84
N ARG A 131 -19.86 -6.68 3.62
CA ARG A 131 -19.74 -5.24 3.30
C ARG A 131 -21.00 -4.42 3.61
N LYS A 132 -22.16 -5.07 3.68
CA LYS A 132 -23.43 -4.43 4.05
C LYS A 132 -23.62 -4.24 5.56
N LYS A 133 -22.77 -4.87 6.38
CA LYS A 133 -22.90 -4.95 7.84
C LYS A 133 -21.73 -4.33 8.58
N LEU A 134 -20.55 -4.37 8.01
CA LEU A 134 -19.30 -3.89 8.60
C LEU A 134 -18.92 -2.54 8.00
N SER A 135 -18.26 -1.71 8.78
CA SER A 135 -17.60 -0.50 8.28
C SER A 135 -16.45 -0.87 7.33
N ALA A 136 -16.00 0.08 6.53
CA ALA A 136 -14.88 -0.14 5.60
C ALA A 136 -13.60 -0.61 6.33
N SER A 137 -13.31 -0.05 7.50
CA SER A 137 -12.14 -0.42 8.31
C SER A 137 -12.25 -1.81 8.91
N GLU A 138 -13.39 -2.17 9.51
CA GLU A 138 -13.63 -3.51 10.06
C GLU A 138 -13.55 -4.57 8.96
N LEU A 139 -14.15 -4.30 7.80
CA LEU A 139 -14.14 -5.20 6.64
C LEU A 139 -12.71 -5.43 6.14
N ALA A 140 -11.95 -4.35 5.92
CA ALA A 140 -10.59 -4.44 5.41
C ALA A 140 -9.66 -5.17 6.39
N ARG A 141 -9.72 -4.86 7.68
CA ARG A 141 -8.90 -5.50 8.72
C ARG A 141 -9.20 -6.99 8.82
N SER A 142 -10.49 -7.35 8.97
CA SER A 142 -10.90 -8.77 9.06
C SER A 142 -10.52 -9.58 7.82
N LEU A 143 -10.66 -8.98 6.62
CA LEU A 143 -10.26 -9.62 5.37
C LEU A 143 -8.76 -9.89 5.32
N VAL A 144 -7.92 -8.88 5.61
CA VAL A 144 -6.46 -8.98 5.56
C VAL A 144 -5.95 -10.02 6.56
N GLU A 145 -6.57 -10.10 7.75
CA GLU A 145 -6.27 -11.09 8.77
C GLU A 145 -6.68 -12.50 8.32
N GLU A 146 -7.90 -12.71 7.82
CA GLU A 146 -8.39 -14.03 7.40
C GLU A 146 -7.62 -14.59 6.20
N ILE A 147 -7.23 -13.73 5.26
CA ILE A 147 -6.40 -14.13 4.11
C ILE A 147 -4.95 -14.41 4.54
N GLY A 148 -4.51 -13.87 5.69
CA GLY A 148 -3.17 -14.04 6.22
C GLY A 148 -2.11 -13.21 5.51
N ILE A 149 -2.45 -12.03 4.96
CA ILE A 149 -1.49 -11.18 4.23
C ILE A 149 -0.39 -10.66 5.16
N LEU A 150 -0.75 -10.19 6.37
CA LEU A 150 0.23 -9.70 7.34
C LEU A 150 1.12 -10.84 7.85
N SER A 151 0.56 -12.01 8.16
CA SER A 151 1.33 -13.20 8.56
C SER A 151 2.28 -13.65 7.45
N HIS A 152 1.84 -13.62 6.19
CA HIS A 152 2.67 -13.95 5.03
C HIS A 152 3.93 -13.07 4.97
N PHE A 153 3.83 -11.76 5.19
CA PHE A 153 5.00 -10.87 5.20
C PHE A 153 5.82 -11.03 6.49
N LYS A 154 5.18 -11.20 7.65
CA LYS A 154 5.88 -11.39 8.92
C LYS A 154 6.75 -12.66 8.93
N GLU A 155 6.31 -13.72 8.28
CA GLU A 155 7.02 -15.01 8.19
C GLU A 155 8.02 -15.06 7.01
N SER A 156 7.95 -14.11 6.09
CA SER A 156 8.81 -14.05 4.92
C SER A 156 10.25 -13.69 5.31
N LYS A 157 11.21 -14.33 4.64
CA LYS A 157 12.64 -14.04 4.77
C LYS A 157 13.14 -13.07 3.67
N GLU A 158 12.25 -12.53 2.85
CA GLU A 158 12.62 -11.55 1.84
C GLU A 158 13.11 -10.25 2.50
N PRO A 159 14.16 -9.60 1.98
CA PRO A 159 14.75 -8.40 2.59
C PRO A 159 13.75 -7.25 2.78
N ASP A 160 12.76 -7.13 1.89
CA ASP A 160 11.73 -6.09 1.89
C ASP A 160 10.41 -6.51 2.55
N ALA A 161 10.36 -7.69 3.19
CA ALA A 161 9.15 -8.22 3.82
C ALA A 161 8.62 -7.30 4.92
N LYS A 162 9.51 -6.70 5.71
CA LYS A 162 9.13 -5.74 6.75
C LYS A 162 8.50 -4.49 6.15
N ASP A 163 9.10 -3.91 5.12
CA ASP A 163 8.56 -2.74 4.43
C ASP A 163 7.17 -3.02 3.85
N ARG A 164 6.99 -4.21 3.28
CA ARG A 164 5.68 -4.64 2.75
C ARG A 164 4.63 -4.82 3.84
N PHE A 165 5.03 -5.40 4.99
CA PHE A 165 4.16 -5.49 6.17
C PHE A 165 3.72 -4.10 6.62
N ASP A 166 4.67 -3.17 6.80
CA ASP A 166 4.43 -1.80 7.24
C ASP A 166 3.52 -1.05 6.24
N ASN A 167 3.71 -1.26 4.93
CA ASN A 167 2.85 -0.68 3.89
C ASN A 167 1.41 -1.18 3.96
N VAL A 168 1.19 -2.47 4.25
CA VAL A 168 -0.17 -3.00 4.44
C VAL A 168 -0.80 -2.49 5.73
N ALA A 169 -0.05 -2.42 6.81
CA ALA A 169 -0.50 -1.85 8.08
C ALA A 169 -0.91 -0.37 7.90
N GLU A 170 -0.10 0.40 7.18
CA GLU A 170 -0.38 1.80 6.87
C GLU A 170 -1.63 1.98 5.98
N LEU A 171 -1.88 1.07 5.04
CA LEU A 171 -3.12 1.07 4.27
C LEU A 171 -4.35 0.84 5.18
N LEU A 172 -4.26 -0.08 6.13
CA LEU A 172 -5.35 -0.33 7.09
C LEU A 172 -5.61 0.91 7.97
N THR A 173 -4.55 1.60 8.41
CA THR A 173 -4.64 2.88 9.12
C THR A 173 -5.34 3.94 8.26
N SER A 174 -4.97 4.06 6.99
CA SER A 174 -5.62 4.99 6.04
C SER A 174 -7.12 4.75 5.92
N ILE A 175 -7.55 3.48 5.81
CA ILE A 175 -8.97 3.11 5.76
C ILE A 175 -9.68 3.44 7.08
N GLU A 176 -9.02 3.25 8.22
CA GLU A 176 -9.55 3.59 9.53
C GLU A 176 -9.74 5.10 9.69
N GLU A 177 -8.74 5.90 9.34
CA GLU A 177 -8.83 7.37 9.33
C GLU A 177 -9.93 7.87 8.39
N PHE A 178 -10.07 7.25 7.21
CA PHE A 178 -11.15 7.58 6.27
C PHE A 178 -12.52 7.27 6.89
N SER A 179 -12.68 6.10 7.49
CA SER A 179 -13.93 5.68 8.16
C SER A 179 -14.28 6.57 9.34
N ALA A 180 -13.29 7.00 10.12
CA ALA A 180 -13.50 7.92 11.25
C ALA A 180 -13.97 9.30 10.79
N ARG A 181 -13.40 9.81 9.69
CA ARG A 181 -13.80 11.11 9.09
C ARG A 181 -15.15 11.02 8.37
N ASN A 182 -15.52 9.86 7.86
CA ASN A 182 -16.71 9.62 7.04
C ASN A 182 -17.51 8.40 7.56
N PRO A 183 -18.15 8.47 8.73
CA PRO A 183 -18.77 7.29 9.38
C PRO A 183 -19.88 6.59 8.59
N LYS A 184 -20.45 7.26 7.58
CA LYS A 184 -21.50 6.71 6.72
C LYS A 184 -21.00 6.31 5.33
N ALA A 185 -19.72 6.54 5.03
CA ALA A 185 -19.16 6.21 3.72
C ALA A 185 -18.93 4.70 3.62
N GLU A 186 -19.29 4.16 2.47
CA GLU A 186 -19.03 2.76 2.14
C GLU A 186 -17.57 2.57 1.67
N LEU A 187 -17.14 1.31 1.62
CA LEU A 187 -15.82 0.94 1.07
C LEU A 187 -15.63 1.43 -0.38
N SER A 188 -16.69 1.45 -1.18
CA SER A 188 -16.68 1.98 -2.56
C SER A 188 -16.18 3.42 -2.63
N THR A 189 -16.65 4.27 -1.70
CA THR A 189 -16.22 5.69 -1.64
C THR A 189 -14.72 5.84 -1.34
N PHE A 190 -14.17 5.01 -0.44
CA PHE A 190 -12.73 4.97 -0.20
C PHE A 190 -11.95 4.60 -1.47
N LEU A 191 -12.43 3.57 -2.18
CA LEU A 191 -11.76 3.10 -3.41
C LEU A 191 -11.83 4.12 -4.55
N GLU A 192 -12.90 4.90 -4.63
CA GLU A 192 -13.04 6.02 -5.55
C GLU A 192 -12.05 7.14 -5.21
N ASP A 193 -11.93 7.51 -3.92
CA ASP A 193 -10.97 8.52 -3.46
C ASP A 193 -9.52 8.11 -3.79
N VAL A 194 -9.13 6.86 -3.53
CA VAL A 194 -7.82 6.31 -3.91
C VAL A 194 -7.59 6.39 -5.42
N SER A 195 -8.62 6.09 -6.23
CA SER A 195 -8.50 6.14 -7.69
C SER A 195 -8.27 7.56 -8.18
N LEU A 196 -9.03 8.53 -7.66
CA LEU A 196 -8.86 9.95 -7.98
C LEU A 196 -7.48 10.48 -7.61
N GLN A 197 -6.96 10.10 -6.45
CA GLN A 197 -5.61 10.47 -6.01
C GLN A 197 -4.53 9.95 -6.98
N THR A 198 -4.66 8.69 -7.41
CA THR A 198 -3.71 8.06 -8.34
C THR A 198 -3.73 8.72 -9.72
N ASP A 199 -4.89 9.17 -10.21
CA ASP A 199 -5.04 9.82 -11.51
C ASP A 199 -4.48 11.24 -11.52
N ILE A 200 -4.70 12.02 -10.45
CA ILE A 200 -4.15 13.39 -10.30
C ILE A 200 -2.61 13.35 -10.34
N ASP A 201 -2.02 12.37 -9.72
CA ASP A 201 -0.57 12.19 -9.66
C ASP A 201 0.07 11.96 -11.03
N ASN A 202 -0.63 11.31 -11.96
CA ASN A 202 -0.11 11.03 -13.30
C ASN A 202 -0.11 12.27 -14.22
N TRP A 203 -0.80 13.35 -13.84
CA TRP A 203 -0.99 14.53 -14.68
C TRP A 203 0.11 15.58 -14.54
N ASN A 204 0.99 15.49 -13.51
CA ASN A 204 1.95 16.54 -13.20
C ASN A 204 3.37 16.21 -13.70
N ASP A 205 3.72 16.70 -14.89
CA ASP A 205 5.02 16.46 -15.55
C ASP A 205 6.02 17.64 -15.40
N SER A 206 5.85 18.47 -14.37
CA SER A 206 6.72 19.64 -14.13
C SER A 206 8.07 19.23 -13.48
N GLU A 207 9.17 19.86 -13.90
CA GLU A 207 10.49 19.73 -13.25
C GLU A 207 10.54 20.38 -11.84
N ASN A 208 9.58 21.25 -11.53
CA ASN A 208 9.50 21.99 -10.27
C ASN A 208 8.67 21.22 -9.23
N ARG A 209 9.28 20.24 -8.57
CA ARG A 209 8.63 19.32 -7.60
C ARG A 209 9.42 19.25 -6.30
N VAL A 210 8.72 19.05 -5.18
CA VAL A 210 9.34 18.67 -3.91
C VAL A 210 9.81 17.22 -4.01
N THR A 211 10.99 16.92 -3.52
CA THR A 211 11.51 15.57 -3.50
C THR A 211 11.21 14.86 -2.17
N LEU A 212 10.51 13.75 -2.25
CA LEU A 212 10.21 12.86 -1.12
C LEU A 212 11.11 11.63 -1.19
N MET A 213 11.76 11.24 -0.09
CA MET A 213 12.59 10.04 -0.05
C MET A 213 12.86 9.57 1.38
N THR A 214 13.27 8.30 1.50
CA THR A 214 13.81 7.82 2.77
C THR A 214 15.18 8.45 3.03
N ILE A 215 15.58 8.52 4.32
CA ILE A 215 16.92 8.99 4.70
C ILE A 215 18.00 8.13 4.03
N HIS A 216 17.78 6.81 3.89
CA HIS A 216 18.72 5.94 3.20
C HIS A 216 18.91 6.30 1.71
N SER A 217 17.81 6.60 1.03
CA SER A 217 17.83 7.00 -0.38
C SER A 217 18.47 8.37 -0.61
N SER A 218 18.57 9.20 0.44
CA SER A 218 19.16 10.55 0.34
C SER A 218 20.69 10.56 0.36
N LYS A 219 21.33 9.42 0.60
CA LYS A 219 22.79 9.34 0.67
C LYS A 219 23.43 9.77 -0.66
N GLY A 220 24.28 10.79 -0.60
CA GLY A 220 24.96 11.35 -1.78
C GLY A 220 24.18 12.46 -2.50
N LEU A 221 22.95 12.78 -2.07
CA LEU A 221 22.16 13.90 -2.58
C LEU A 221 22.19 15.06 -1.59
N GLU A 222 22.06 16.30 -2.08
CA GLU A 222 22.03 17.50 -1.27
C GLU A 222 20.92 18.46 -1.77
N PHE A 223 20.31 19.21 -0.85
CA PHE A 223 19.21 20.10 -1.15
C PHE A 223 19.33 21.39 -0.35
N PRO A 224 18.98 22.55 -0.92
CA PRO A 224 19.01 23.83 -0.20
C PRO A 224 18.22 23.81 1.10
N VAL A 225 17.04 23.15 1.10
CA VAL A 225 16.17 23.06 2.27
C VAL A 225 15.68 21.64 2.46
N VAL A 226 15.91 21.08 3.64
CA VAL A 226 15.50 19.73 4.01
C VAL A 226 14.51 19.78 5.17
N PHE A 227 13.42 19.03 5.06
CA PHE A 227 12.50 18.70 6.13
C PHE A 227 12.74 17.26 6.56
N ILE A 228 12.96 17.02 7.84
CA ILE A 228 13.06 15.67 8.42
C ILE A 228 11.78 15.46 9.21
N SER A 229 10.95 14.50 8.79
CA SER A 229 9.64 14.27 9.39
C SER A 229 9.59 12.98 10.21
N GLY A 230 8.65 12.96 11.19
CA GLY A 230 8.42 11.79 12.04
C GLY A 230 9.50 11.58 13.07
N LEU A 231 10.01 12.67 13.66
CA LEU A 231 11.00 12.63 14.75
C LEU A 231 10.33 12.32 16.09
N ASP A 232 9.63 11.18 16.12
CA ASP A 232 8.87 10.69 17.26
C ASP A 232 9.34 9.29 17.63
N GLU A 233 9.38 8.98 18.92
CA GLU A 233 9.74 7.64 19.39
C GLU A 233 8.82 6.58 18.75
N GLY A 234 9.45 5.56 18.16
CA GLY A 234 8.75 4.51 17.42
C GLY A 234 8.66 4.75 15.91
N LEU A 235 8.85 5.98 15.44
CA LEU A 235 8.93 6.32 14.01
C LEU A 235 10.38 6.63 13.60
N PHE A 236 11.04 7.50 14.33
CA PHE A 236 12.47 7.81 14.18
C PHE A 236 13.01 8.39 15.51
N PRO A 237 13.69 7.58 16.35
CA PRO A 237 14.10 6.18 16.12
C PRO A 237 12.93 5.17 16.11
N LEU A 238 13.13 4.04 15.39
CA LEU A 238 12.14 2.96 15.33
C LEU A 238 11.98 2.25 16.67
N PHE A 239 10.76 1.80 17.00
CA PHE A 239 10.44 1.14 18.26
C PHE A 239 11.38 -0.04 18.60
N ASN A 240 11.67 -0.88 17.60
CA ASN A 240 12.51 -2.06 17.79
C ASN A 240 14.01 -1.74 18.02
N THR A 241 14.43 -0.50 17.81
CA THR A 241 15.82 -0.08 18.00
C THR A 241 16.06 0.54 19.38
N LEU A 242 15.01 0.86 20.12
CA LEU A 242 15.12 1.56 21.41
C LEU A 242 15.81 0.73 22.50
N ASP A 243 15.65 -0.59 22.47
CA ASP A 243 16.20 -1.50 23.47
C ASP A 243 17.61 -2.01 23.13
N ASP A 244 18.10 -1.80 21.91
CA ASP A 244 19.45 -2.18 21.46
C ASP A 244 20.32 -0.94 21.22
N LYS A 245 21.39 -0.81 22.02
CA LYS A 245 22.32 0.32 21.91
C LYS A 245 23.00 0.45 20.54
N ASN A 246 23.28 -0.66 19.86
CA ASN A 246 23.94 -0.62 18.55
C ASN A 246 22.94 -0.18 17.47
N GLU A 247 21.71 -0.67 17.55
CA GLU A 247 20.63 -0.26 16.63
C GLU A 247 20.26 1.22 16.84
N LEU A 248 20.17 1.67 18.10
CA LEU A 248 19.92 3.07 18.42
C LEU A 248 21.07 3.98 17.92
N GLU A 249 22.32 3.52 18.01
CA GLU A 249 23.48 4.25 17.48
C GLU A 249 23.41 4.35 15.94
N GLU A 250 22.90 3.33 15.26
CA GLU A 250 22.69 3.39 13.81
C GLU A 250 21.56 4.38 13.45
N GLU A 251 20.47 4.44 14.22
CA GLU A 251 19.43 5.48 14.04
C GLU A 251 20.04 6.89 14.23
N ARG A 252 20.94 7.06 15.20
CA ARG A 252 21.66 8.32 15.40
C ARG A 252 22.54 8.69 14.19
N ARG A 253 23.21 7.70 13.59
CA ARG A 253 24.02 7.91 12.37
C ARG A 253 23.14 8.29 11.18
N LEU A 254 21.97 7.65 11.03
CA LEU A 254 20.99 8.00 10.01
C LEU A 254 20.49 9.43 10.19
N PHE A 255 20.22 9.84 11.44
CA PHE A 255 19.82 11.22 11.71
C PHE A 255 20.91 12.21 11.31
N TYR A 256 22.16 11.90 11.62
CA TYR A 256 23.30 12.72 11.15
C TYR A 256 23.39 12.79 9.63
N VAL A 257 23.18 11.69 8.94
CA VAL A 257 23.11 11.68 7.47
C VAL A 257 22.00 12.62 6.99
N ALA A 258 20.80 12.54 7.56
CA ALA A 258 19.68 13.39 7.19
C ALA A 258 20.00 14.89 7.38
N LEU A 259 20.61 15.26 8.50
CA LEU A 259 21.04 16.65 8.77
C LEU A 259 22.02 17.18 7.72
N THR A 260 22.98 16.32 7.31
CA THR A 260 24.02 16.69 6.34
C THR A 260 23.52 16.77 4.90
N ARG A 261 22.26 16.42 4.62
CA ARG A 261 21.65 16.59 3.27
C ARG A 261 21.22 18.03 2.98
N ALA A 262 21.21 18.90 3.99
CA ALA A 262 20.83 20.29 3.80
C ALA A 262 22.05 21.19 3.55
N GLU A 263 22.02 21.91 2.45
CA GLU A 263 23.01 22.94 2.13
C GLU A 263 22.85 24.20 2.96
N GLU A 264 21.59 24.63 3.22
CA GLU A 264 21.30 25.92 3.84
C GLU A 264 20.43 25.79 5.11
N LYS A 265 19.38 24.96 5.10
CA LYS A 265 18.41 24.92 6.18
C LYS A 265 17.78 23.55 6.39
N VAL A 266 17.67 23.16 7.66
CA VAL A 266 16.93 21.96 8.11
C VAL A 266 15.71 22.39 8.92
N TYR A 267 14.60 21.70 8.71
CA TYR A 267 13.42 21.73 9.56
C TYR A 267 13.21 20.34 10.17
N LEU A 268 13.11 20.31 11.48
CA LEU A 268 12.84 19.10 12.24
C LEU A 268 11.35 19.10 12.61
N LEU A 269 10.64 18.03 12.19
CA LEU A 269 9.19 17.91 12.36
C LEU A 269 8.89 16.72 13.28
N TYR A 270 8.19 16.99 14.37
CA TYR A 270 7.68 16.04 15.36
C TYR A 270 6.21 16.39 15.67
N ALA A 271 5.42 15.43 16.20
CA ALA A 271 4.01 15.59 16.58
C ALA A 271 3.82 15.65 18.10
#